data_d8b619d5f3def2952e351e19c55f37c3
#
_entry.id   d8b619d5f3def2952e351e19c55f37c3
#
_cell.length_a   1.000
_cell.length_b   1.000
_cell.length_c   1.000
_cell.angle_alpha   90.00
_cell.angle_beta   90.00
_cell.angle_gamma   90.00
#
_symmetry.space_group_name_H-M   'P 1'
#
loop_
_entity.id
_entity.type
_entity.pdbx_description
1 polymer ?
#
loop_
_entity_poly.entity_id
_entity_poly.type
_entity_poly.pdbx_seq_one_letter_code
_entity_poly.pdbx_strand_id
1 'polypeptide(L)'
;GAALAAPDRKVVCALGDGSAAYIPQALWTMARENLDVTTVIFANRAYAILNFELQRAGASALGVGPKALSMFDLGRPQIDWVNIAQGLGVEASRATTCAEFADQYRSAMQQRAPRLIEAII
;
A
#
# COMPACT_ATOMS: atom_id res chain seq x y z
N GLY A 1 11.46 -10.16 5.91
CA GLY A 1 11.78 -11.07 7.02
C GLY A 1 10.97 -12.36 6.96
N ALA A 2 9.62 -12.27 6.98
CA ALA A 2 8.75 -13.46 7.01
C ALA A 2 8.98 -14.42 5.85
N ALA A 3 9.10 -13.91 4.61
CA ALA A 3 9.34 -14.74 3.43
C ALA A 3 10.72 -15.44 3.44
N LEU A 4 11.73 -14.81 4.05
CA LEU A 4 13.04 -15.43 4.23
C LEU A 4 13.02 -16.53 5.31
N ALA A 5 12.25 -16.31 6.38
CA ALA A 5 12.13 -17.27 7.47
C ALA A 5 11.24 -18.48 7.11
N ALA A 6 10.35 -18.33 6.16
CA ALA A 6 9.42 -19.37 5.72
C ALA A 6 9.33 -19.41 4.18
N PRO A 7 10.39 -19.88 3.49
CA PRO A 7 10.50 -19.83 2.04
C PRO A 7 9.45 -20.67 1.31
N ASP A 8 8.88 -21.67 1.99
CA ASP A 8 7.86 -22.55 1.42
C ASP A 8 6.44 -21.98 1.51
N ARG A 9 6.27 -20.83 2.16
CA ARG A 9 4.98 -20.21 2.41
C ARG A 9 4.88 -18.87 1.72
N LYS A 10 3.76 -18.64 1.04
CA LYS A 10 3.42 -17.31 0.53
C LYS A 10 3.17 -16.34 1.69
N VAL A 11 3.71 -15.15 1.56
CA VAL A 11 3.47 -14.05 2.50
C VAL A 11 2.53 -13.04 1.87
N VAL A 12 1.54 -12.61 2.60
CA VAL A 12 0.69 -11.47 2.23
C VAL A 12 1.01 -10.30 3.14
N CYS A 13 1.37 -9.16 2.55
CA CYS A 13 1.62 -7.91 3.25
C CYS A 13 0.49 -6.94 2.92
N ALA A 14 -0.40 -6.67 3.88
CA ALA A 14 -1.54 -5.76 3.72
C ALA A 14 -1.29 -4.48 4.51
N LEU A 15 -1.33 -3.31 3.84
CA LEU A 15 -1.05 -2.02 4.45
C LEU A 15 -1.78 -0.87 3.73
N GLY A 16 -1.97 0.25 4.42
CA GLY A 16 -2.46 1.47 3.81
C GLY A 16 -1.36 2.19 3.01
N ASP A 17 -1.75 3.03 2.08
CA ASP A 17 -0.85 3.82 1.23
C ASP A 17 0.08 4.75 2.04
N GLY A 18 -0.41 5.37 3.10
CA GLY A 18 0.41 6.16 4.01
C GLY A 18 1.51 5.32 4.69
N SER A 19 1.21 4.07 5.07
CA SER A 19 2.20 3.16 5.65
C SER A 19 3.20 2.67 4.59
N ALA A 20 2.73 2.41 3.38
CA ALA A 20 3.59 2.01 2.27
C ALA A 20 4.62 3.08 1.88
N ALA A 21 4.28 4.36 2.07
CA ALA A 21 5.16 5.48 1.75
C ALA A 21 6.43 5.56 2.62
N TYR A 22 6.48 4.88 3.76
CA TYR A 22 7.66 4.92 4.63
C TYR A 22 8.87 4.16 4.06
N ILE A 23 8.65 3.01 3.43
CA ILE A 23 9.74 2.13 2.96
C ILE A 23 9.44 1.46 1.61
N PRO A 24 9.10 2.21 0.55
CA PRO A 24 8.78 1.63 -0.76
C PRO A 24 9.96 0.84 -1.36
N GLN A 25 11.20 1.17 -1.01
CA GLN A 25 12.40 0.45 -1.47
C GLN A 25 12.45 -1.01 -1.02
N ALA A 26 11.63 -1.44 -0.06
CA ALA A 26 11.51 -2.85 0.31
C ALA A 26 11.02 -3.71 -0.86
N LEU A 27 10.25 -3.13 -1.80
CA LEU A 27 9.81 -3.80 -3.04
C LEU A 27 11.00 -4.23 -3.89
N TRP A 28 12.04 -3.38 -4.00
CA TRP A 28 13.27 -3.75 -4.71
C TRP A 28 13.96 -4.95 -4.08
N THR A 29 14.02 -5.03 -2.75
CA THR A 29 14.58 -6.20 -2.07
C THR A 29 13.74 -7.46 -2.35
N MET A 30 12.41 -7.34 -2.37
CA MET A 30 11.53 -8.46 -2.72
C MET A 30 11.79 -8.97 -4.14
N ALA A 31 11.98 -8.05 -5.10
CA ALA A 31 12.30 -8.39 -6.48
C ALA A 31 13.69 -9.05 -6.60
N ARG A 32 14.71 -8.44 -5.98
CA ARG A 32 16.09 -8.93 -6.02
C ARG A 32 16.23 -10.36 -5.49
N GLU A 33 15.54 -10.66 -4.38
CA GLU A 33 15.60 -11.96 -3.73
C GLU A 33 14.51 -12.92 -4.21
N ASN A 34 13.71 -12.51 -5.21
CA ASN A 34 12.56 -13.26 -5.74
C ASN A 34 11.65 -13.82 -4.62
N LEU A 35 11.32 -12.98 -3.66
CA LEU A 35 10.53 -13.37 -2.50
C LEU A 35 9.05 -13.56 -2.85
N ASP A 36 8.45 -14.65 -2.39
CA ASP A 36 7.03 -14.92 -2.60
C ASP A 36 6.16 -14.07 -1.66
N VAL A 37 6.08 -12.77 -1.97
CA VAL A 37 5.32 -11.77 -1.21
C VAL A 37 4.30 -11.10 -2.11
N THR A 38 3.03 -11.19 -1.75
CA THR A 38 1.97 -10.38 -2.35
C THR A 38 1.69 -9.18 -1.45
N THR A 39 2.04 -7.99 -1.93
CA THR A 39 1.79 -6.72 -1.24
C THR A 39 0.45 -6.17 -1.71
N VAL A 40 -0.46 -5.92 -0.77
CA VAL A 40 -1.74 -5.23 -1.02
C VAL A 40 -1.68 -3.87 -0.37
N ILE A 41 -1.78 -2.80 -1.18
CA ILE A 41 -1.87 -1.43 -0.71
C ILE A 41 -3.31 -0.95 -0.82
N PHE A 42 -3.95 -0.70 0.33
CA PHE A 42 -5.26 -0.06 0.39
C PHE A 42 -5.08 1.45 0.27
N ALA A 43 -5.38 2.00 -0.91
CA ALA A 43 -5.13 3.39 -1.25
C ALA A 43 -6.39 4.23 -1.06
N ASN A 44 -6.52 4.86 0.12
CA ASN A 44 -7.54 5.87 0.41
C ASN A 44 -7.04 7.29 0.17
N ARG A 45 -5.79 7.45 -0.25
CA ARG A 45 -5.11 8.72 -0.56
C ARG A 45 -5.05 9.69 0.62
N ALA A 46 -5.03 9.17 1.83
CA ALA A 46 -5.00 9.99 3.04
C ALA A 46 -4.32 9.29 4.22
N TYR A 47 -3.72 10.08 5.09
CA TYR A 47 -3.37 9.64 6.44
C TYR A 47 -4.64 9.65 7.32
N ALA A 48 -5.61 8.76 7.02
CA ALA A 48 -6.92 8.73 7.66
C ALA A 48 -6.84 8.57 9.18
N ILE A 49 -5.88 7.78 9.68
CA ILE A 49 -5.68 7.60 11.12
C ILE A 49 -5.27 8.91 11.81
N LEU A 50 -4.47 9.75 11.16
CA LEU A 50 -4.06 11.04 11.71
C LEU A 50 -5.24 12.02 11.77
N ASN A 51 -6.13 11.99 10.77
CA ASN A 51 -7.39 12.75 10.82
C ASN A 51 -8.26 12.33 12.01
N PHE A 52 -8.35 11.02 12.25
CA PHE A 52 -9.11 10.48 13.37
C PHE A 52 -8.50 10.91 14.72
N GLU A 53 -7.18 10.81 14.88
CA GLU A 53 -6.49 11.24 16.11
C GLU A 53 -6.60 12.76 16.33
N LEU A 54 -6.57 13.55 15.27
CA LEU A 54 -6.78 15.00 15.36
C LEU A 54 -8.18 15.33 15.91
N GLN A 55 -9.19 14.61 15.47
CA GLN A 55 -10.56 14.76 15.99
C GLN A 55 -10.64 14.33 17.47
N ARG A 56 -10.03 13.20 17.84
CA ARG A 56 -9.99 12.72 19.23
C ARG A 56 -9.28 13.70 20.17
N ALA A 57 -8.23 14.35 19.72
CA ALA A 57 -7.49 15.35 20.48
C ALA A 57 -8.29 16.66 20.67
N GLY A 58 -9.51 16.77 20.13
CA GLY A 58 -10.34 17.96 20.22
C GLY A 58 -9.86 19.13 19.36
N ALA A 59 -8.86 18.92 18.52
CA ALA A 59 -8.30 19.98 17.67
C ALA A 59 -9.31 20.49 16.63
N SER A 60 -10.28 19.66 16.24
CA SER A 60 -11.40 20.06 15.38
C SER A 60 -12.28 21.15 16.02
N ALA A 61 -12.43 21.11 17.35
CA ALA A 61 -13.17 22.14 18.09
C ALA A 61 -12.43 23.48 18.17
N LEU A 62 -11.11 23.48 17.98
CA LEU A 62 -10.25 24.68 17.96
C LEU A 62 -10.09 25.29 16.56
N GLY A 63 -10.69 24.67 15.52
CA GLY A 63 -10.60 25.11 14.15
C GLY A 63 -9.25 24.76 13.51
N VAL A 64 -9.12 23.54 13.03
CA VAL A 64 -7.93 23.11 12.27
C VAL A 64 -7.87 23.84 10.93
N GLY A 65 -6.78 24.56 10.68
CA GLY A 65 -6.61 25.31 9.44
C GLY A 65 -6.43 24.39 8.22
N PRO A 66 -6.76 24.92 7.01
CA PRO A 66 -6.67 24.15 5.75
C PRO A 66 -5.28 23.56 5.50
N LYS A 67 -4.23 24.25 5.92
CA LYS A 67 -2.85 23.82 5.75
C LYS A 67 -2.53 22.56 6.57
N ALA A 68 -3.03 22.47 7.79
CA ALA A 68 -2.86 21.28 8.62
C ALA A 68 -3.61 20.08 8.04
N LEU A 69 -4.83 20.28 7.54
CA LEU A 69 -5.60 19.23 6.87
C LEU A 69 -4.94 18.76 5.58
N SER A 70 -4.32 19.67 4.81
CA SER A 70 -3.63 19.30 3.58
C SER A 70 -2.40 18.41 3.80
N MET A 71 -1.82 18.39 5.01
CA MET A 71 -0.71 17.49 5.35
C MET A 71 -1.12 16.02 5.43
N PHE A 72 -2.42 15.76 5.53
CA PHE A 72 -2.96 14.39 5.56
C PHE A 72 -3.43 13.90 4.18
N ASP A 73 -3.38 14.78 3.17
CA ASP A 73 -3.78 14.47 1.80
C ASP A 73 -2.60 13.82 1.04
N LEU A 74 -2.76 12.58 0.62
CA LEU A 74 -1.83 11.84 -0.24
C LEU A 74 -2.28 11.80 -1.71
N GLY A 75 -3.30 12.58 -2.06
CA GLY A 75 -3.85 12.66 -3.41
C GLY A 75 -3.21 13.76 -4.29
N ARG A 76 -2.31 14.62 -3.75
CA ARG A 76 -1.77 15.79 -4.47
C ARG A 76 -0.26 16.01 -4.26
N PRO A 77 0.60 15.45 -5.14
CA PRO A 77 0.26 14.53 -6.23
C PRO A 77 -0.12 13.15 -5.73
N GLN A 78 -0.96 12.45 -6.48
CA GLN A 78 -1.29 11.06 -6.17
C GLN A 78 -0.05 10.18 -6.30
N ILE A 79 0.19 9.32 -5.32
CA ILE A 79 1.24 8.31 -5.39
C ILE A 79 0.79 7.20 -6.36
N ASP A 80 1.59 6.95 -7.38
CA ASP A 80 1.34 5.84 -8.33
C ASP A 80 2.10 4.59 -7.90
N TRP A 81 1.45 3.78 -7.07
CA TRP A 81 2.03 2.57 -6.51
C TRP A 81 2.38 1.53 -7.55
N VAL A 82 1.62 1.47 -8.65
CA VAL A 82 1.87 0.54 -9.75
C VAL A 82 3.20 0.88 -10.43
N ASN A 83 3.39 2.15 -10.81
CA ASN A 83 4.62 2.58 -11.46
C ASN A 83 5.84 2.50 -10.52
N ILE A 84 5.67 2.81 -9.23
CA ILE A 84 6.74 2.65 -8.23
C ILE A 84 7.16 1.19 -8.14
N ALA A 85 6.21 0.27 -8.02
CA ALA A 85 6.52 -1.16 -7.90
C ALA A 85 7.21 -1.69 -9.16
N GLN A 86 6.71 -1.33 -10.34
CA GLN A 86 7.31 -1.70 -11.62
C GLN A 86 8.74 -1.15 -11.77
N GLY A 87 8.96 0.11 -11.38
CA GLY A 87 10.30 0.72 -11.36
C GLY A 87 11.27 0.03 -10.40
N LEU A 88 10.75 -0.65 -9.38
CA LEU A 88 11.53 -1.44 -8.41
C LEU A 88 11.58 -2.95 -8.76
N GLY A 89 11.08 -3.33 -9.94
CA GLY A 89 11.14 -4.69 -10.46
C GLY A 89 10.04 -5.64 -9.97
N VAL A 90 8.97 -5.11 -9.38
CA VAL A 90 7.82 -5.89 -8.90
C VAL A 90 6.66 -5.74 -9.88
N GLU A 91 6.09 -6.86 -10.33
CA GLU A 91 4.86 -6.82 -11.13
C GLU A 91 3.70 -6.28 -10.29
N ALA A 92 2.97 -5.30 -10.85
CA ALA A 92 1.94 -4.59 -10.12
C ALA A 92 0.71 -4.32 -10.97
N SER A 93 -0.44 -4.27 -10.28
CA SER A 93 -1.74 -3.96 -10.86
C SER A 93 -2.58 -3.08 -9.94
N ARG A 94 -3.60 -2.43 -10.50
CA ARG A 94 -4.56 -1.60 -9.77
C ARG A 94 -5.94 -2.23 -9.85
N ALA A 95 -6.64 -2.27 -8.73
CA ALA A 95 -8.03 -2.68 -8.63
C ALA A 95 -8.88 -1.51 -8.13
N THR A 96 -9.97 -1.23 -8.84
CA THR A 96 -10.93 -0.17 -8.51
C THR A 96 -12.29 -0.73 -8.08
N THR A 97 -12.46 -2.05 -8.21
CA THR A 97 -13.65 -2.78 -7.79
C THR A 97 -13.28 -4.02 -6.98
N CYS A 98 -14.19 -4.49 -6.14
CA CYS A 98 -14.00 -5.74 -5.40
C CYS A 98 -13.81 -6.96 -6.33
N ALA A 99 -14.45 -6.98 -7.48
CA ALA A 99 -14.31 -8.05 -8.46
C ALA A 99 -12.90 -8.08 -9.05
N GLU A 100 -12.38 -6.94 -9.53
CA GLU A 100 -11.01 -6.81 -10.01
C GLU A 100 -9.99 -7.22 -8.94
N PHE A 101 -10.19 -6.75 -7.71
CA PHE A 101 -9.31 -7.12 -6.59
C PHE A 101 -9.30 -8.63 -6.36
N ALA A 102 -10.48 -9.27 -6.31
CA ALA A 102 -10.59 -10.70 -6.06
C ALA A 102 -9.89 -11.53 -7.16
N ASP A 103 -10.03 -11.12 -8.42
CA ASP A 103 -9.39 -11.81 -9.55
C ASP A 103 -7.87 -11.63 -9.54
N GLN A 104 -7.37 -10.41 -9.32
CA GLN A 104 -5.94 -10.11 -9.21
C GLN A 104 -5.32 -10.82 -8.01
N TYR A 105 -6.00 -10.80 -6.87
CA TYR A 105 -5.53 -11.49 -5.66
C TYR A 105 -5.46 -13.01 -5.86
N ARG A 106 -6.50 -13.61 -6.46
CA ARG A 106 -6.52 -15.04 -6.78
C ARG A 106 -5.36 -15.41 -7.73
N SER A 107 -5.11 -14.60 -8.75
CA SER A 107 -3.97 -14.77 -9.65
C SER A 107 -2.64 -14.70 -8.91
N ALA A 108 -2.48 -13.71 -8.03
CA ALA A 108 -1.26 -13.54 -7.23
C ALA A 108 -1.01 -14.74 -6.29
N MET A 109 -2.09 -15.33 -5.74
CA MET A 109 -1.95 -16.50 -4.86
C MET A 109 -1.47 -17.77 -5.58
N GLN A 110 -1.67 -17.86 -6.90
CA GLN A 110 -1.25 -19.02 -7.70
C GLN A 110 0.20 -18.94 -8.19
N GLN A 111 0.83 -17.79 -8.08
CA GLN A 111 2.18 -17.55 -8.61
C GLN A 111 3.17 -17.36 -7.47
N ARG A 112 4.38 -17.90 -7.61
CA ARG A 112 5.48 -17.71 -6.66
C ARG A 112 6.41 -16.61 -7.16
N ALA A 113 6.03 -15.36 -6.88
CA ALA A 113 6.81 -14.18 -7.23
C ALA A 113 6.36 -12.98 -6.38
N PRO A 114 7.20 -11.95 -6.24
CA PRO A 114 6.77 -10.72 -5.61
C PRO A 114 5.73 -10.00 -6.49
N ARG A 115 4.63 -9.58 -5.89
CA ARG A 115 3.53 -8.87 -6.56
C ARG A 115 3.00 -7.74 -5.71
N LEU A 116 2.50 -6.70 -6.37
CA LEU A 116 1.78 -5.62 -5.72
C LEU A 116 0.40 -5.44 -6.34
N ILE A 117 -0.62 -5.28 -5.48
CA ILE A 117 -1.98 -4.89 -5.87
C ILE A 117 -2.31 -3.59 -5.15
N GLU A 118 -2.53 -2.52 -5.91
CA GLU A 118 -3.07 -1.27 -5.39
C GLU A 118 -4.60 -1.35 -5.42
N ALA A 119 -5.22 -1.45 -4.26
CA ALA A 119 -6.68 -1.46 -4.11
C ALA A 119 -7.16 -0.05 -3.76
N ILE A 120 -7.90 0.58 -4.66
CA ILE A 120 -8.50 1.90 -4.43
C ILE A 120 -9.74 1.74 -3.56
N ILE A 121 -9.80 2.46 -2.42
CA ILE A 121 -10.90 2.40 -1.45
C ILE A 121 -11.42 3.78 -1.08
#